data_fef95771fc9dccd5963001089417fd92
#
_entry.id   fef95771fc9dccd5963001089417fd92
#
_cell.length_a   1.000
_cell.length_b   1.000
_cell.length_c   1.000
_cell.angle_alpha   90.00
_cell.angle_beta   90.00
_cell.angle_gamma   90.00
#
_symmetry.space_group_name_H-M   'P 1'
#
loop_
_entity.id
_entity.type
_entity.pdbx_description
1 polymer ?
#
loop_
_entity_poly.entity_id
_entity_poly.type
_entity_poly.pdbx_seq_one_letter_code
_entity_poly.pdbx_strand_id
1 'polypeptide(L)'
;MRNSAVTPLPVPPPQGARETDGQARTPKAQSRQEPFGVYVHWPFCRAKCPYCDFNSHVRHGGVDEARFLAAYLRELDHFASLAPQRSVASIFFGGGTPSLMGAGTVSAIIDSIANHWTLERDAEITLEANPTSVEAERFAGYRAVGVNRLSLGVQALDDASLKALGRQHSALEALAALALAKRHFDRVSFDLIYAREGQTAKAWAEELRNALGFAADHLSLYQLTIEEGTPFAARHDAGMLHIPNGDLARALYLLTQELCEPAGLPAYEVSNHARPGSESRHNLLYWRGQDYAGIGPGAHSRITSGGAKRALSAIKSPEGWRAEVEARGHGLDSDETLSAEEAADEYLLMGLRLSEGLDLARLAAIDGRGLDETRLSALESQGLVTREGGRLAATPSGRLVLNRLILELAA
;
A
#
# COMPACT_ATOMS: atom_id res chain seq x y z
N MET A 1 -82.31 -9.40 -24.97
CA MET A 1 -83.31 -10.18 -24.24
C MET A 1 -82.61 -11.00 -23.16
N ARG A 2 -83.14 -10.88 -21.91
CA ARG A 2 -82.84 -11.63 -20.68
C ARG A 2 -81.53 -11.33 -19.99
N ASN A 3 -81.66 -10.45 -19.02
CA ASN A 3 -80.89 -10.37 -17.77
C ASN A 3 -80.92 -11.70 -17.03
N SER A 4 -79.79 -12.08 -16.45
CA SER A 4 -79.73 -13.02 -15.32
C SER A 4 -78.80 -12.42 -14.25
N ALA A 5 -79.42 -12.00 -13.19
CA ALA A 5 -78.78 -11.52 -11.99
C ALA A 5 -78.07 -12.68 -11.27
N VAL A 6 -76.82 -12.47 -10.85
CA VAL A 6 -76.11 -13.36 -9.92
C VAL A 6 -76.11 -12.72 -8.55
N THR A 7 -76.69 -13.43 -7.60
CA THR A 7 -76.78 -13.13 -6.19
C THR A 7 -75.43 -13.27 -5.51
N PRO A 8 -74.97 -12.34 -4.63
CA PRO A 8 -73.75 -12.51 -3.88
C PRO A 8 -73.93 -13.42 -2.66
N LEU A 9 -72.94 -14.29 -2.42
CA LEU A 9 -72.82 -15.14 -1.24
C LEU A 9 -72.37 -14.34 0.01
N PRO A 10 -72.77 -14.78 1.22
CA PRO A 10 -72.50 -14.02 2.45
C PRO A 10 -71.04 -14.15 2.88
N VAL A 11 -70.52 -13.02 3.43
CA VAL A 11 -69.18 -12.89 4.05
C VAL A 11 -69.22 -13.49 5.46
N PRO A 12 -68.24 -14.35 5.86
CA PRO A 12 -68.10 -14.80 7.22
C PRO A 12 -67.51 -13.72 8.16
N PRO A 13 -67.83 -13.77 9.47
CA PRO A 13 -67.35 -12.75 10.41
C PRO A 13 -65.85 -12.87 10.74
N PRO A 14 -65.19 -11.80 11.19
CA PRO A 14 -63.78 -11.80 11.51
C PRO A 14 -63.46 -12.62 12.76
N GLN A 15 -62.52 -13.57 12.63
CA GLN A 15 -61.94 -14.30 13.76
C GLN A 15 -60.92 -13.43 14.49
N GLY A 16 -60.98 -13.48 15.81
CA GLY A 16 -60.25 -12.64 16.75
C GLY A 16 -58.77 -12.61 16.60
N ALA A 17 -58.23 -11.44 16.83
CA ALA A 17 -56.81 -11.14 16.95
C ALA A 17 -56.18 -11.94 18.10
N ARG A 18 -55.25 -12.83 17.79
CA ARG A 18 -54.21 -13.27 18.73
C ARG A 18 -53.10 -12.28 18.68
N GLU A 19 -52.86 -11.54 19.74
CA GLU A 19 -51.63 -10.81 20.02
C GLU A 19 -50.48 -11.83 20.03
N THR A 20 -49.65 -11.81 18.99
CA THR A 20 -48.33 -12.40 19.04
C THR A 20 -47.35 -11.28 19.26
N ASP A 21 -46.75 -11.25 20.44
CA ASP A 21 -45.63 -10.43 20.85
C ASP A 21 -44.43 -10.76 19.91
N GLY A 22 -44.37 -10.10 18.76
CA GLY A 22 -43.34 -10.19 17.76
C GLY A 22 -42.33 -9.07 18.01
N GLN A 23 -41.40 -9.27 18.94
CA GLN A 23 -40.19 -8.46 18.96
C GLN A 23 -39.54 -8.54 17.56
N ALA A 24 -39.69 -7.46 16.80
CA ALA A 24 -38.96 -7.26 15.58
C ALA A 24 -37.47 -7.27 15.94
N ARG A 25 -36.78 -8.41 15.69
CA ARG A 25 -35.34 -8.48 15.68
C ARG A 25 -34.88 -7.55 14.57
N THR A 26 -34.43 -6.36 14.94
CA THR A 26 -33.62 -5.51 14.09
C THR A 26 -32.49 -6.40 13.55
N PRO A 27 -32.26 -6.48 12.21
CA PRO A 27 -31.10 -7.17 11.68
C PRO A 27 -29.87 -6.54 12.32
N LYS A 28 -29.11 -7.32 13.11
CA LYS A 28 -27.75 -6.90 13.50
C LYS A 28 -27.08 -6.55 12.20
N ALA A 29 -26.69 -5.28 12.03
CA ALA A 29 -25.80 -4.86 10.98
C ALA A 29 -24.64 -5.86 11.00
N GLN A 30 -24.50 -6.67 9.95
CA GLN A 30 -23.31 -7.49 9.78
C GLN A 30 -22.15 -6.51 9.80
N SER A 31 -21.34 -6.56 10.85
CA SER A 31 -20.12 -5.77 10.92
C SER A 31 -19.35 -6.12 9.65
N ARG A 32 -19.21 -5.17 8.73
CA ARG A 32 -18.35 -5.34 7.57
C ARG A 32 -16.99 -5.75 8.13
N GLN A 33 -16.54 -6.93 7.75
CA GLN A 33 -15.23 -7.41 8.14
C GLN A 33 -14.20 -6.39 7.65
N GLU A 34 -13.22 -6.00 8.49
CA GLU A 34 -12.19 -5.07 8.08
C GLU A 34 -11.43 -5.62 6.87
N PRO A 35 -11.09 -4.77 5.88
CA PRO A 35 -10.32 -5.19 4.73
C PRO A 35 -9.00 -5.85 5.15
N PHE A 36 -8.59 -6.88 4.41
CA PHE A 36 -7.35 -7.61 4.62
C PHE A 36 -6.48 -7.54 3.37
N GLY A 37 -5.18 -7.41 3.52
CA GLY A 37 -4.23 -7.40 2.42
C GLY A 37 -3.29 -8.59 2.43
N VAL A 38 -2.80 -8.95 1.23
CA VAL A 38 -1.70 -9.89 1.09
C VAL A 38 -0.56 -9.21 0.34
N TYR A 39 0.60 -9.11 0.98
CA TYR A 39 1.84 -8.63 0.37
C TYR A 39 2.73 -9.81 0.00
N VAL A 40 3.20 -9.87 -1.23
CA VAL A 40 4.11 -10.92 -1.70
C VAL A 40 5.46 -10.29 -2.02
N HIS A 41 6.45 -10.60 -1.22
CA HIS A 41 7.80 -10.07 -1.38
C HIS A 41 8.65 -10.93 -2.31
N TRP A 42 8.93 -10.43 -3.51
CA TRP A 42 9.89 -11.04 -4.43
C TRP A 42 11.25 -10.38 -4.26
N PRO A 43 12.27 -11.07 -3.69
CA PRO A 43 13.50 -10.41 -3.28
C PRO A 43 14.53 -10.22 -4.40
N PHE A 44 14.27 -10.65 -5.62
CA PHE A 44 15.28 -10.70 -6.66
C PHE A 44 15.22 -9.51 -7.60
N CYS A 45 16.42 -8.98 -7.95
CA CYS A 45 16.64 -7.92 -8.92
C CYS A 45 17.70 -8.34 -9.95
N ARG A 46 17.70 -7.72 -11.13
CA ARG A 46 18.81 -7.83 -12.10
C ARG A 46 20.01 -7.02 -11.67
N ALA A 47 19.80 -5.85 -11.08
CA ALA A 47 20.83 -4.98 -10.51
C ALA A 47 20.27 -4.30 -9.26
N LYS A 48 21.12 -3.97 -8.28
CA LYS A 48 20.74 -3.22 -7.10
C LYS A 48 21.04 -1.74 -7.30
N CYS A 49 20.03 -0.89 -7.18
CA CYS A 49 20.18 0.56 -7.25
C CYS A 49 20.95 1.09 -6.02
N PRO A 50 21.82 2.08 -6.17
CA PRO A 50 22.70 2.54 -5.08
C PRO A 50 21.99 3.26 -3.93
N TYR A 51 20.73 3.65 -4.12
CA TYR A 51 19.88 4.27 -3.09
C TYR A 51 18.94 3.26 -2.39
N CYS A 52 18.82 2.03 -2.92
CA CYS A 52 17.77 1.08 -2.51
C CYS A 52 18.17 0.34 -1.23
N ASP A 53 17.36 0.48 -0.18
CA ASP A 53 17.44 -0.19 1.12
C ASP A 53 16.56 -1.46 1.21
N PHE A 54 15.73 -1.71 0.20
CA PHE A 54 14.83 -2.86 0.20
C PHE A 54 15.59 -4.17 0.32
N ASN A 55 14.91 -5.18 0.89
CA ASN A 55 15.43 -6.55 0.94
C ASN A 55 15.50 -7.14 -0.48
N SER A 56 16.51 -6.71 -1.24
CA SER A 56 16.68 -7.07 -2.63
C SER A 56 18.06 -7.68 -2.89
N HIS A 57 18.08 -8.75 -3.70
CA HIS A 57 19.24 -9.60 -3.95
C HIS A 57 19.46 -9.79 -5.45
N VAL A 58 20.67 -9.51 -5.93
CA VAL A 58 21.03 -9.75 -7.34
C VAL A 58 21.38 -11.23 -7.56
N ARG A 59 20.84 -11.84 -8.61
CA ARG A 59 21.12 -13.23 -9.02
C ARG A 59 21.54 -13.29 -10.48
N HIS A 60 22.84 -13.53 -10.70
CA HIS A 60 23.41 -13.67 -12.04
C HIS A 60 23.16 -15.07 -12.65
N GLY A 61 23.02 -16.10 -11.81
CA GLY A 61 22.80 -17.48 -12.23
C GLY A 61 21.34 -17.89 -12.41
N GLY A 62 20.40 -16.91 -12.34
CA GLY A 62 18.96 -17.19 -12.34
C GLY A 62 18.43 -17.58 -10.96
N VAL A 63 17.13 -17.82 -10.90
CA VAL A 63 16.38 -18.21 -9.70
C VAL A 63 15.66 -19.52 -10.00
N ASP A 64 15.74 -20.48 -9.09
CA ASP A 64 14.86 -21.66 -9.11
C ASP A 64 13.44 -21.24 -8.72
N GLU A 65 12.73 -20.65 -9.68
CA GLU A 65 11.42 -20.07 -9.49
C GLU A 65 10.39 -21.11 -9.02
N ALA A 66 10.49 -22.35 -9.49
CA ALA A 66 9.58 -23.42 -9.11
C ALA A 66 9.72 -23.78 -7.62
N ARG A 67 10.95 -23.84 -7.11
CA ARG A 67 11.21 -24.12 -5.70
C ARG A 67 10.82 -22.98 -4.79
N PHE A 68 11.03 -21.72 -5.23
CA PHE A 68 10.51 -20.56 -4.52
C PHE A 68 8.98 -20.51 -4.51
N LEU A 69 8.33 -20.79 -5.65
CA LEU A 69 6.87 -20.90 -5.70
C LEU A 69 6.33 -21.90 -4.69
N ALA A 70 6.91 -23.11 -4.64
CA ALA A 70 6.50 -24.12 -3.66
C ALA A 70 6.60 -23.62 -2.21
N ALA A 71 7.65 -22.83 -1.90
CA ALA A 71 7.80 -22.22 -0.59
C ALA A 71 6.75 -21.13 -0.33
N TYR A 72 6.47 -20.25 -1.31
CA TYR A 72 5.39 -19.25 -1.18
C TYR A 72 4.04 -19.89 -0.89
N LEU A 73 3.68 -20.94 -1.64
CA LEU A 73 2.40 -21.64 -1.44
C LEU A 73 2.30 -22.26 -0.05
N ARG A 74 3.38 -22.87 0.43
CA ARG A 74 3.42 -23.46 1.77
C ARG A 74 3.36 -22.42 2.90
N GLU A 75 3.98 -21.26 2.72
CA GLU A 75 3.88 -20.16 3.68
C GLU A 75 2.47 -19.53 3.70
N LEU A 76 1.79 -19.49 2.55
CA LEU A 76 0.37 -19.09 2.46
C LEU A 76 -0.53 -20.02 3.30
N ASP A 77 -0.31 -21.36 3.28
CA ASP A 77 -1.03 -22.31 4.14
C ASP A 77 -0.89 -21.93 5.62
N HIS A 78 0.33 -21.56 6.04
CA HIS A 78 0.60 -21.14 7.42
C HIS A 78 -0.19 -19.86 7.78
N PHE A 79 -0.09 -18.81 6.95
CA PHE A 79 -0.79 -17.55 7.21
C PHE A 79 -2.31 -17.69 7.17
N ALA A 80 -2.85 -18.57 6.33
CA ALA A 80 -4.26 -18.89 6.31
C ALA A 80 -4.75 -19.48 7.65
N SER A 81 -3.90 -20.27 8.31
CA SER A 81 -4.19 -20.79 9.64
C SER A 81 -4.15 -19.71 10.73
N LEU A 82 -3.28 -18.70 10.60
CA LEU A 82 -3.17 -17.58 11.53
C LEU A 82 -4.30 -16.56 11.37
N ALA A 83 -4.77 -16.34 10.16
CA ALA A 83 -5.78 -15.35 9.82
C ALA A 83 -6.94 -15.99 9.01
N PRO A 84 -7.71 -16.93 9.60
CA PRO A 84 -8.78 -17.60 8.88
C PRO A 84 -9.94 -16.64 8.57
N GLN A 85 -10.71 -16.98 7.54
CA GLN A 85 -11.98 -16.32 7.21
C GLN A 85 -11.86 -14.81 6.92
N ARG A 86 -10.75 -14.37 6.28
CA ARG A 86 -10.59 -12.97 5.87
C ARG A 86 -11.18 -12.73 4.49
N SER A 87 -11.51 -11.43 4.23
CA SER A 87 -11.86 -10.92 2.90
C SER A 87 -10.69 -10.10 2.37
N VAL A 88 -10.04 -10.59 1.29
CA VAL A 88 -8.84 -9.97 0.70
C VAL A 88 -9.27 -8.86 -0.24
N ALA A 89 -9.00 -7.61 0.17
CA ALA A 89 -9.28 -6.41 -0.60
C ALA A 89 -8.12 -6.03 -1.53
N SER A 90 -6.88 -6.46 -1.20
CA SER A 90 -5.71 -6.19 -2.04
C SER A 90 -4.65 -7.29 -1.98
N ILE A 91 -4.02 -7.54 -3.13
CA ILE A 91 -2.79 -8.32 -3.27
C ILE A 91 -1.73 -7.41 -3.87
N PHE A 92 -0.54 -7.38 -3.30
CA PHE A 92 0.54 -6.53 -3.79
C PHE A 92 1.83 -7.35 -3.96
N PHE A 93 2.30 -7.47 -5.18
CA PHE A 93 3.58 -8.07 -5.50
C PHE A 93 4.64 -6.98 -5.54
N GLY A 94 5.52 -6.96 -4.54
CA GLY A 94 6.54 -5.92 -4.36
C GLY A 94 7.92 -6.47 -3.96
N GLY A 95 8.83 -5.58 -3.61
CA GLY A 95 10.14 -5.89 -3.06
C GLY A 95 11.30 -5.59 -3.98
N GLY A 96 11.96 -6.61 -4.54
CA GLY A 96 13.04 -6.43 -5.50
C GLY A 96 12.53 -6.01 -6.87
N THR A 97 12.19 -6.98 -7.71
CA THR A 97 11.59 -6.75 -9.04
C THR A 97 10.59 -7.86 -9.33
N PRO A 98 9.33 -7.74 -8.88
CA PRO A 98 8.30 -8.77 -9.06
C PRO A 98 8.03 -9.15 -10.51
N SER A 99 8.21 -8.23 -11.45
CA SER A 99 8.09 -8.50 -12.88
C SER A 99 9.15 -9.44 -13.46
N LEU A 100 10.09 -9.91 -12.64
CA LEU A 100 10.97 -11.02 -13.02
C LEU A 100 10.29 -12.40 -12.89
N MET A 101 9.24 -12.52 -12.08
CA MET A 101 8.46 -13.77 -12.00
C MET A 101 7.76 -14.06 -13.33
N GLY A 102 7.61 -15.32 -13.67
CA GLY A 102 6.74 -15.74 -14.75
C GLY A 102 5.25 -15.51 -14.42
N ALA A 103 4.43 -15.22 -15.42
CA ALA A 103 2.99 -15.03 -15.21
C ALA A 103 2.33 -16.27 -14.56
N GLY A 104 2.83 -17.48 -14.84
CA GLY A 104 2.37 -18.72 -14.21
C GLY A 104 2.60 -18.76 -12.70
N THR A 105 3.74 -18.24 -12.22
CA THR A 105 4.05 -18.12 -10.79
C THR A 105 3.11 -17.11 -10.12
N VAL A 106 2.89 -15.97 -10.75
CA VAL A 106 1.95 -14.95 -10.25
C VAL A 106 0.53 -15.52 -10.16
N SER A 107 0.07 -16.24 -11.21
CA SER A 107 -1.23 -16.93 -11.21
C SER A 107 -1.36 -17.92 -10.05
N ALA A 108 -0.38 -18.81 -9.89
CA ALA A 108 -0.43 -19.84 -8.85
C ALA A 108 -0.51 -19.25 -7.43
N ILE A 109 0.16 -18.10 -7.18
CA ILE A 109 0.08 -17.39 -5.91
C ILE A 109 -1.31 -16.75 -5.73
N ILE A 110 -1.86 -16.09 -6.76
CA ILE A 110 -3.22 -15.51 -6.71
C ILE A 110 -4.26 -16.60 -6.46
N ASP A 111 -4.17 -17.72 -7.17
CA ASP A 111 -5.09 -18.86 -7.03
C ASP A 111 -5.02 -19.46 -5.62
N SER A 112 -3.82 -19.59 -5.05
CA SER A 112 -3.64 -20.06 -3.68
C SER A 112 -4.27 -19.08 -2.66
N ILE A 113 -4.08 -17.77 -2.84
CA ILE A 113 -4.72 -16.75 -1.99
C ILE A 113 -6.25 -16.87 -2.07
N ALA A 114 -6.81 -17.03 -3.27
CA ALA A 114 -8.24 -17.18 -3.48
C ALA A 114 -8.82 -18.50 -2.92
N ASN A 115 -8.00 -19.55 -2.81
CA ASN A 115 -8.37 -20.80 -2.19
C ASN A 115 -8.41 -20.73 -0.65
N HIS A 116 -7.58 -19.89 -0.04
CA HIS A 116 -7.50 -19.73 1.41
C HIS A 116 -8.47 -18.69 1.97
N TRP A 117 -8.68 -17.61 1.22
CA TRP A 117 -9.49 -16.47 1.65
C TRP A 117 -10.52 -16.08 0.59
N THR A 118 -11.55 -15.37 1.01
CA THR A 118 -12.49 -14.77 0.07
C THR A 118 -11.80 -13.59 -0.63
N LEU A 119 -11.49 -13.74 -1.91
CA LEU A 119 -11.00 -12.61 -2.71
C LEU A 119 -12.19 -11.72 -3.08
N GLU A 120 -12.12 -10.43 -2.74
CA GLU A 120 -13.17 -9.47 -3.09
C GLU A 120 -13.29 -9.35 -4.61
N ARG A 121 -14.53 -9.16 -5.09
CA ARG A 121 -14.80 -9.10 -6.54
C ARG A 121 -14.01 -8.00 -7.25
N ASP A 122 -13.74 -6.90 -6.56
CA ASP A 122 -12.99 -5.74 -7.03
C ASP A 122 -11.63 -5.59 -6.31
N ALA A 123 -11.08 -6.69 -5.79
CA ALA A 123 -9.78 -6.69 -5.16
C ALA A 123 -8.72 -6.05 -6.06
N GLU A 124 -7.90 -5.17 -5.49
CA GLU A 124 -6.77 -4.57 -6.19
C GLU A 124 -5.59 -5.55 -6.20
N ILE A 125 -5.16 -5.99 -7.37
CA ILE A 125 -4.01 -6.87 -7.55
C ILE A 125 -2.91 -6.09 -8.27
N THR A 126 -1.95 -5.60 -7.49
CA THR A 126 -0.84 -4.78 -7.98
C THR A 126 0.42 -5.59 -8.19
N LEU A 127 1.17 -5.27 -9.24
CA LEU A 127 2.50 -5.80 -9.49
C LEU A 127 3.47 -4.66 -9.81
N GLU A 128 4.62 -4.64 -9.13
CA GLU A 128 5.71 -3.70 -9.42
C GLU A 128 6.57 -4.20 -10.57
N ALA A 129 6.99 -3.28 -11.44
CA ALA A 129 7.82 -3.58 -12.59
C ALA A 129 8.83 -2.46 -12.87
N ASN A 130 9.97 -2.83 -13.47
CA ASN A 130 10.85 -1.83 -14.09
C ASN A 130 10.37 -1.54 -15.51
N PRO A 131 10.51 -0.31 -15.97
CA PRO A 131 10.07 0.09 -17.31
C PRO A 131 11.12 -0.25 -18.38
N THR A 132 11.60 -1.49 -18.40
CA THR A 132 12.46 -2.00 -19.47
C THR A 132 11.62 -2.63 -20.58
N SER A 133 12.15 -2.64 -21.82
CA SER A 133 11.46 -3.27 -22.95
C SER A 133 11.15 -4.75 -22.71
N VAL A 134 12.07 -5.50 -22.10
CA VAL A 134 11.91 -6.93 -21.79
C VAL A 134 10.80 -7.19 -20.77
N GLU A 135 10.64 -6.30 -19.78
CA GLU A 135 9.58 -6.46 -18.78
C GLU A 135 8.22 -6.02 -19.34
N ALA A 136 8.20 -5.01 -20.18
CA ALA A 136 6.98 -4.52 -20.84
C ALA A 136 6.30 -5.61 -21.71
N GLU A 137 7.08 -6.49 -22.36
CA GLU A 137 6.55 -7.62 -23.14
C GLU A 137 5.71 -8.60 -22.30
N ARG A 138 5.88 -8.62 -20.96
CA ARG A 138 5.18 -9.52 -20.05
C ARG A 138 3.86 -8.97 -19.54
N PHE A 139 3.56 -7.68 -19.75
CA PHE A 139 2.38 -7.01 -19.17
C PHE A 139 1.06 -7.68 -19.56
N ALA A 140 0.91 -8.10 -20.82
CA ALA A 140 -0.27 -8.84 -21.27
C ALA A 140 -0.46 -10.16 -20.48
N GLY A 141 0.65 -10.86 -20.19
CA GLY A 141 0.62 -12.09 -19.40
C GLY A 141 0.16 -11.84 -17.96
N TYR A 142 0.67 -10.79 -17.29
CA TYR A 142 0.22 -10.45 -15.94
C TYR A 142 -1.25 -10.03 -15.92
N ARG A 143 -1.70 -9.26 -16.92
CA ARG A 143 -3.12 -8.90 -17.05
C ARG A 143 -4.00 -10.12 -17.20
N ALA A 144 -3.60 -11.09 -17.99
CA ALA A 144 -4.35 -12.31 -18.24
C ALA A 144 -4.51 -13.21 -17.00
N VAL A 145 -3.57 -13.15 -16.04
CA VAL A 145 -3.62 -13.93 -14.81
C VAL A 145 -4.22 -13.16 -13.61
N GLY A 146 -4.82 -12.00 -13.85
CA GLY A 146 -5.61 -11.31 -12.83
C GLY A 146 -4.97 -10.05 -12.23
N VAL A 147 -3.70 -9.73 -12.55
CA VAL A 147 -3.14 -8.41 -12.16
C VAL A 147 -3.97 -7.30 -12.81
N ASN A 148 -4.45 -6.34 -12.02
CA ASN A 148 -5.32 -5.27 -12.51
C ASN A 148 -4.76 -3.85 -12.26
N ARG A 149 -3.62 -3.75 -11.55
CA ARG A 149 -2.88 -2.51 -11.34
C ARG A 149 -1.38 -2.76 -11.56
N LEU A 150 -0.70 -1.84 -12.25
CA LEU A 150 0.74 -1.91 -12.45
C LEU A 150 1.42 -0.67 -11.86
N SER A 151 2.55 -0.86 -11.13
CA SER A 151 3.40 0.23 -10.64
C SER A 151 4.76 0.17 -11.33
N LEU A 152 5.16 1.26 -11.98
CA LEU A 152 6.38 1.33 -12.77
C LEU A 152 7.45 2.19 -12.09
N GLY A 153 8.58 1.61 -11.76
CA GLY A 153 9.72 2.32 -11.20
C GLY A 153 10.48 3.15 -12.25
N VAL A 154 9.90 4.25 -12.72
CA VAL A 154 10.49 5.15 -13.73
C VAL A 154 11.68 5.92 -13.16
N GLN A 155 11.52 6.52 -11.99
CA GLN A 155 12.48 7.23 -11.15
C GLN A 155 12.94 8.60 -11.65
N ALA A 156 13.12 8.81 -12.95
CA ALA A 156 13.42 10.12 -13.55
C ALA A 156 13.04 10.14 -15.04
N LEU A 157 12.86 11.33 -15.60
CA LEU A 157 12.49 11.52 -17.01
C LEU A 157 13.67 12.01 -17.87
N ASP A 158 14.91 11.90 -17.36
CA ASP A 158 16.15 12.18 -18.12
C ASP A 158 17.20 11.12 -17.87
N ASP A 159 17.99 10.81 -18.91
CA ASP A 159 18.97 9.72 -18.88
C ASP A 159 20.16 9.99 -17.94
N ALA A 160 20.53 11.25 -17.71
CA ALA A 160 21.62 11.58 -16.80
C ALA A 160 21.24 11.28 -15.35
N SER A 161 20.04 11.66 -14.94
CA SER A 161 19.47 11.33 -13.64
C SER A 161 19.27 9.83 -13.46
N LEU A 162 18.74 9.14 -14.47
CA LEU A 162 18.59 7.68 -14.44
C LEU A 162 19.91 6.98 -14.23
N LYS A 163 20.96 7.39 -14.95
CA LYS A 163 22.31 6.86 -14.77
C LYS A 163 22.87 7.13 -13.37
N ALA A 164 22.67 8.34 -12.84
CA ALA A 164 23.09 8.69 -11.49
C ALA A 164 22.38 7.86 -10.41
N LEU A 165 21.11 7.52 -10.62
CA LEU A 165 20.32 6.62 -9.79
C LEU A 165 20.64 5.13 -10.03
N GLY A 166 21.58 4.79 -10.94
CA GLY A 166 21.94 3.41 -11.24
C GLY A 166 20.86 2.62 -11.99
N ARG A 167 19.95 3.32 -12.69
CA ARG A 167 18.90 2.69 -13.49
C ARG A 167 19.46 2.14 -14.80
N GLN A 168 18.88 1.04 -15.28
CA GLN A 168 19.33 0.34 -16.48
C GLN A 168 18.47 0.62 -17.72
N HIS A 169 17.47 1.48 -17.60
CA HIS A 169 16.60 1.92 -18.69
C HIS A 169 16.82 3.39 -19.00
N SER A 170 16.48 3.80 -20.20
CA SER A 170 16.43 5.19 -20.64
C SER A 170 15.05 5.83 -20.37
N ALA A 171 15.00 7.15 -20.40
CA ALA A 171 13.73 7.88 -20.30
C ALA A 171 12.76 7.48 -21.43
N LEU A 172 13.28 7.26 -22.64
CA LEU A 172 12.47 6.82 -23.79
C LEU A 172 11.87 5.42 -23.57
N GLU A 173 12.65 4.46 -23.05
CA GLU A 173 12.13 3.12 -22.70
C GLU A 173 11.07 3.21 -21.60
N ALA A 174 11.29 4.04 -20.58
CA ALA A 174 10.31 4.25 -19.51
C ALA A 174 8.97 4.78 -20.04
N LEU A 175 8.98 5.77 -20.92
CA LEU A 175 7.77 6.32 -21.52
C LEU A 175 7.09 5.31 -22.46
N ALA A 176 7.85 4.53 -23.22
CA ALA A 176 7.31 3.46 -24.05
C ALA A 176 6.65 2.35 -23.20
N ALA A 177 7.28 1.93 -22.10
CA ALA A 177 6.72 0.97 -21.16
C ALA A 177 5.45 1.49 -20.49
N LEU A 178 5.43 2.77 -20.09
CA LEU A 178 4.25 3.43 -19.53
C LEU A 178 3.08 3.47 -20.53
N ALA A 179 3.35 3.81 -21.78
CA ALA A 179 2.35 3.80 -22.84
C ALA A 179 1.79 2.39 -23.09
N LEU A 180 2.66 1.35 -23.01
CA LEU A 180 2.22 -0.04 -23.13
C LEU A 180 1.40 -0.48 -21.90
N ALA A 181 1.83 -0.13 -20.69
CA ALA A 181 1.10 -0.42 -19.47
C ALA A 181 -0.35 0.11 -19.52
N LYS A 182 -0.53 1.35 -19.95
CA LYS A 182 -1.86 1.99 -20.10
C LYS A 182 -2.76 1.30 -21.15
N ARG A 183 -2.22 0.51 -22.06
CA ARG A 183 -3.01 -0.29 -23.01
C ARG A 183 -3.52 -1.59 -22.40
N HIS A 184 -2.84 -2.11 -21.39
CA HIS A 184 -3.18 -3.39 -20.76
C HIS A 184 -3.90 -3.23 -19.43
N PHE A 185 -3.66 -2.15 -18.69
CA PHE A 185 -4.17 -1.93 -17.35
C PHE A 185 -4.97 -0.63 -17.26
N ASP A 186 -6.12 -0.69 -16.62
CA ASP A 186 -6.94 0.49 -16.31
C ASP A 186 -6.33 1.32 -15.18
N ARG A 187 -5.55 0.68 -14.29
CA ARG A 187 -4.88 1.27 -13.15
C ARG A 187 -3.36 1.19 -13.32
N VAL A 188 -2.73 2.33 -13.50
CA VAL A 188 -1.26 2.43 -13.68
C VAL A 188 -0.72 3.56 -12.84
N SER A 189 0.30 3.27 -12.04
CA SER A 189 1.13 4.27 -11.38
C SER A 189 2.56 4.22 -11.88
N PHE A 190 3.28 5.31 -11.69
CA PHE A 190 4.72 5.28 -11.83
C PHE A 190 5.39 6.15 -10.76
N ASP A 191 6.63 5.83 -10.47
CA ASP A 191 7.38 6.43 -9.39
C ASP A 191 8.42 7.39 -9.96
N LEU A 192 8.58 8.55 -9.30
CA LEU A 192 9.70 9.48 -9.54
C LEU A 192 10.40 9.77 -8.22
N ILE A 193 11.71 9.95 -8.30
CA ILE A 193 12.55 10.38 -7.18
C ILE A 193 12.96 11.82 -7.43
N TYR A 194 12.60 12.74 -6.55
CA TYR A 194 13.03 14.14 -6.57
C TYR A 194 13.99 14.47 -5.44
N ALA A 195 14.43 15.71 -5.33
CA ALA A 195 15.51 16.15 -4.43
C ALA A 195 16.83 15.40 -4.66
N ARG A 196 17.12 15.09 -5.91
CA ARG A 196 18.37 14.48 -6.35
C ARG A 196 19.52 15.48 -6.25
N GLU A 197 20.75 14.97 -6.26
CA GLU A 197 21.96 15.81 -6.28
C GLU A 197 21.90 16.86 -7.40
N GLY A 198 22.09 18.14 -7.04
CA GLY A 198 22.07 19.25 -7.99
C GLY A 198 20.72 19.61 -8.59
N GLN A 199 19.63 18.94 -8.20
CA GLN A 199 18.30 19.26 -8.72
C GLN A 199 17.79 20.59 -8.20
N THR A 200 17.43 21.51 -9.08
CA THR A 200 16.84 22.81 -8.74
C THR A 200 15.32 22.74 -8.74
N ALA A 201 14.67 23.69 -8.06
CA ALA A 201 13.19 23.78 -8.07
C ALA A 201 12.64 23.97 -9.50
N LYS A 202 13.34 24.71 -10.36
CA LYS A 202 12.95 24.88 -11.75
C LYS A 202 13.00 23.57 -12.53
N ALA A 203 14.11 22.82 -12.41
CA ALA A 203 14.26 21.51 -13.10
C ALA A 203 13.19 20.51 -12.62
N TRP A 204 12.92 20.47 -11.31
CA TRP A 204 11.85 19.61 -10.78
C TRP A 204 10.48 20.02 -11.28
N ALA A 205 10.17 21.32 -11.32
CA ALA A 205 8.89 21.80 -11.83
C ALA A 205 8.68 21.42 -13.30
N GLU A 206 9.71 21.50 -14.13
CA GLU A 206 9.65 21.11 -15.54
C GLU A 206 9.44 19.59 -15.68
N GLU A 207 10.21 18.78 -14.95
CA GLU A 207 10.08 17.33 -14.94
C GLU A 207 8.71 16.87 -14.45
N LEU A 208 8.20 17.46 -13.33
CA LEU A 208 6.90 17.08 -12.77
C LEU A 208 5.74 17.48 -13.70
N ARG A 209 5.78 18.65 -14.35
CA ARG A 209 4.76 19.01 -15.35
C ARG A 209 4.73 18.03 -16.52
N ASN A 210 5.90 17.58 -16.99
CA ASN A 210 5.98 16.54 -18.01
C ASN A 210 5.39 15.22 -17.49
N ALA A 211 5.73 14.82 -16.27
CA ALA A 211 5.19 13.61 -15.63
C ALA A 211 3.66 13.65 -15.51
N LEU A 212 3.11 14.78 -15.08
CA LEU A 212 1.65 14.98 -14.98
C LEU A 212 0.96 14.83 -16.35
N GLY A 213 1.61 15.23 -17.45
CA GLY A 213 1.12 15.00 -18.79
C GLY A 213 1.05 13.52 -19.19
N PHE A 214 1.88 12.69 -18.58
CA PHE A 214 1.90 11.23 -18.77
C PHE A 214 1.13 10.46 -17.69
N ALA A 215 0.78 11.10 -16.58
CA ALA A 215 0.09 10.45 -15.47
C ALA A 215 -1.25 9.86 -15.91
N ALA A 216 -1.55 8.66 -15.38
CA ALA A 216 -2.87 8.07 -15.53
C ALA A 216 -3.77 8.56 -14.38
N ASP A 217 -3.75 7.83 -13.28
CA ASP A 217 -4.60 8.06 -12.12
C ASP A 217 -3.83 8.12 -10.80
N HIS A 218 -2.52 7.81 -10.82
CA HIS A 218 -1.69 7.73 -9.63
C HIS A 218 -0.22 8.04 -9.94
N LEU A 219 0.46 8.75 -9.02
CA LEU A 219 1.90 9.01 -9.03
C LEU A 219 2.48 8.77 -7.64
N SER A 220 3.65 8.13 -7.58
CA SER A 220 4.48 8.05 -6.38
C SER A 220 5.67 9.01 -6.55
N LEU A 221 5.76 10.00 -5.70
CA LEU A 221 6.77 11.07 -5.77
C LEU A 221 7.62 11.03 -4.49
N TYR A 222 8.73 10.30 -4.55
CA TYR A 222 9.60 10.08 -3.40
C TYR A 222 10.70 11.15 -3.36
N GLN A 223 10.84 11.83 -2.22
CA GLN A 223 12.02 12.63 -1.96
C GLN A 223 13.20 11.69 -1.71
N LEU A 224 14.33 11.92 -2.39
CA LEU A 224 15.54 11.12 -2.17
C LEU A 224 15.99 11.26 -0.72
N THR A 225 16.06 10.13 -0.03
CA THR A 225 16.62 9.97 1.31
C THR A 225 17.91 9.18 1.25
N ILE A 226 18.77 9.38 2.23
CA ILE A 226 20.01 8.61 2.38
C ILE A 226 19.78 7.53 3.41
N GLU A 227 19.60 6.31 2.93
CA GLU A 227 19.31 5.16 3.79
C GLU A 227 20.61 4.45 4.21
N GLU A 228 20.72 4.14 5.49
CA GLU A 228 21.91 3.47 6.06
C GLU A 228 22.17 2.13 5.37
N GLY A 229 23.45 1.77 5.23
CA GLY A 229 23.88 0.53 4.58
C GLY A 229 23.80 0.55 3.04
N THR A 230 23.37 1.65 2.43
CA THR A 230 23.34 1.82 0.97
C THR A 230 24.66 2.39 0.42
N PRO A 231 24.99 2.13 -0.87
CA PRO A 231 26.11 2.83 -1.52
C PRO A 231 25.98 4.35 -1.53
N PHE A 232 24.74 4.90 -1.53
CA PHE A 232 24.53 6.34 -1.42
C PHE A 232 24.90 6.88 -0.04
N ALA A 233 24.62 6.14 1.06
CA ALA A 233 25.08 6.52 2.38
C ALA A 233 26.61 6.61 2.45
N ALA A 234 27.31 5.60 1.97
CA ALA A 234 28.77 5.60 1.97
C ALA A 234 29.35 6.77 1.14
N ARG A 235 28.74 7.14 0.01
CA ARG A 235 29.15 8.29 -0.80
C ARG A 235 28.84 9.62 -0.14
N HIS A 236 27.69 9.73 0.53
CA HIS A 236 27.26 10.91 1.27
C HIS A 236 28.20 11.16 2.46
N ASP A 237 28.52 10.13 3.23
CA ASP A 237 29.43 10.22 4.38
C ASP A 237 30.86 10.59 3.96
N ALA A 238 31.28 10.15 2.77
CA ALA A 238 32.55 10.54 2.17
C ALA A 238 32.54 11.94 1.51
N GLY A 239 31.42 12.68 1.56
CA GLY A 239 31.30 14.00 0.91
C GLY A 239 31.30 13.93 -0.62
N MET A 240 30.99 12.78 -1.21
CA MET A 240 30.94 12.55 -2.67
C MET A 240 29.52 12.57 -3.24
N LEU A 241 28.50 12.70 -2.42
CA LEU A 241 27.10 12.85 -2.79
C LEU A 241 26.48 13.93 -1.93
N HIS A 242 25.82 14.91 -2.55
CA HIS A 242 25.17 16.00 -1.85
C HIS A 242 23.68 16.00 -2.16
N ILE A 243 22.86 15.88 -1.13
CA ILE A 243 21.41 16.08 -1.26
C ILE A 243 21.06 17.55 -0.97
N PRO A 244 19.93 18.05 -1.46
CA PRO A 244 19.44 19.39 -1.14
C PRO A 244 19.37 19.63 0.37
N ASN A 245 19.73 20.84 0.78
CA ASN A 245 19.54 21.27 2.18
C ASN A 245 18.04 21.36 2.53
N GLY A 246 17.72 21.50 3.82
CA GLY A 246 16.34 21.50 4.31
C GLY A 246 15.44 22.54 3.65
N ASP A 247 15.94 23.74 3.34
CA ASP A 247 15.15 24.80 2.70
C ASP A 247 14.77 24.42 1.26
N LEU A 248 15.73 23.91 0.48
CA LEU A 248 15.46 23.46 -0.90
C LEU A 248 14.60 22.21 -0.89
N ALA A 249 14.85 21.24 0.00
CA ALA A 249 14.04 20.04 0.13
C ALA A 249 12.57 20.38 0.45
N ARG A 250 12.35 21.31 1.40
CA ARG A 250 11.04 21.86 1.72
C ARG A 250 10.39 22.56 0.51
N ALA A 251 11.14 23.38 -0.22
CA ALA A 251 10.62 24.07 -1.40
C ALA A 251 10.20 23.10 -2.49
N LEU A 252 10.97 22.01 -2.72
CA LEU A 252 10.64 20.96 -3.68
C LEU A 252 9.38 20.21 -3.26
N TYR A 253 9.22 19.88 -1.98
CA TYR A 253 8.01 19.24 -1.46
C TYR A 253 6.77 20.11 -1.66
N LEU A 254 6.83 21.40 -1.29
CA LEU A 254 5.70 22.33 -1.49
C LEU A 254 5.35 22.51 -2.95
N LEU A 255 6.34 22.64 -3.83
CA LEU A 255 6.18 22.72 -5.27
C LEU A 255 5.49 21.46 -5.83
N THR A 256 5.79 20.29 -5.28
CA THR A 256 5.13 19.04 -5.66
C THR A 256 3.64 19.10 -5.38
N GLN A 257 3.24 19.55 -4.18
CA GLN A 257 1.83 19.70 -3.82
C GLN A 257 1.13 20.73 -4.73
N GLU A 258 1.78 21.91 -4.91
CA GLU A 258 1.26 23.01 -5.75
C GLU A 258 0.99 22.58 -7.20
N LEU A 259 1.80 21.70 -7.76
CA LEU A 259 1.63 21.23 -9.14
C LEU A 259 0.66 20.05 -9.27
N CYS A 260 0.64 19.13 -8.32
CA CYS A 260 -0.18 17.92 -8.40
C CYS A 260 -1.66 18.19 -8.10
N GLU A 261 -1.98 19.02 -7.11
CA GLU A 261 -3.35 19.28 -6.69
C GLU A 261 -4.22 19.89 -7.83
N PRO A 262 -3.79 20.97 -8.52
CA PRO A 262 -4.56 21.50 -9.65
C PRO A 262 -4.65 20.57 -10.86
N ALA A 263 -3.70 19.61 -10.97
CA ALA A 263 -3.73 18.58 -12.00
C ALA A 263 -4.72 17.43 -11.69
N GLY A 264 -5.44 17.51 -10.57
CA GLY A 264 -6.41 16.51 -10.13
C GLY A 264 -5.77 15.27 -9.51
N LEU A 265 -4.53 15.39 -9.04
CA LEU A 265 -3.76 14.35 -8.35
C LEU A 265 -3.35 14.85 -6.96
N PRO A 266 -4.29 15.13 -6.03
CA PRO A 266 -3.95 15.52 -4.67
C PRO A 266 -3.18 14.40 -3.96
N ALA A 267 -2.32 14.77 -3.00
CA ALA A 267 -1.67 13.80 -2.13
C ALA A 267 -2.71 13.15 -1.21
N TYR A 268 -2.80 11.83 -1.20
CA TYR A 268 -3.61 11.11 -0.21
C TYR A 268 -2.78 10.65 0.99
N GLU A 269 -1.45 10.64 0.86
CA GLU A 269 -0.48 10.49 1.94
C GLU A 269 0.81 11.25 1.58
N VAL A 270 1.92 11.04 2.31
CA VAL A 270 3.14 11.85 2.23
C VAL A 270 3.76 11.90 0.83
N SER A 271 3.82 10.74 0.13
CA SER A 271 4.55 10.59 -1.13
C SER A 271 3.66 10.20 -2.31
N ASN A 272 2.44 9.74 -2.07
CA ASN A 272 1.57 9.23 -3.11
C ASN A 272 0.42 10.18 -3.43
N HIS A 273 0.24 10.40 -4.71
CA HIS A 273 -0.75 11.31 -5.30
C HIS A 273 -1.69 10.53 -6.21
N ALA A 274 -2.99 10.74 -6.09
CA ALA A 274 -3.96 10.02 -6.89
C ALA A 274 -5.18 10.87 -7.21
N ARG A 275 -5.87 10.55 -8.30
CA ARG A 275 -7.23 11.01 -8.49
C ARG A 275 -8.10 10.45 -7.37
N PRO A 276 -9.06 11.22 -6.82
CA PRO A 276 -9.98 10.71 -5.81
C PRO A 276 -10.65 9.39 -6.26
N GLY A 277 -10.56 8.35 -5.42
CA GLY A 277 -11.02 7.00 -5.72
C GLY A 277 -10.02 6.12 -6.48
N SER A 278 -8.83 6.63 -6.79
CA SER A 278 -7.74 5.91 -7.46
C SER A 278 -6.52 5.72 -6.55
N GLU A 279 -6.64 5.92 -5.26
CA GLU A 279 -5.60 5.64 -4.29
C GLU A 279 -5.22 4.15 -4.32
N SER A 280 -3.98 3.80 -3.99
CA SER A 280 -3.59 2.41 -3.82
C SER A 280 -4.29 1.84 -2.59
N ARG A 281 -5.16 0.84 -2.79
CA ARG A 281 -5.89 0.19 -1.68
C ARG A 281 -4.93 -0.48 -0.72
N HIS A 282 -3.84 -1.06 -1.25
CA HIS A 282 -2.83 -1.71 -0.43
C HIS A 282 -2.09 -0.72 0.48
N ASN A 283 -1.69 0.45 -0.06
CA ASN A 283 -1.06 1.51 0.74
C ASN A 283 -2.02 2.04 1.81
N LEU A 284 -3.28 2.30 1.44
CA LEU A 284 -4.30 2.74 2.39
C LEU A 284 -4.52 1.74 3.52
N LEU A 285 -4.43 0.43 3.22
CA LEU A 285 -4.56 -0.61 4.23
C LEU A 285 -3.47 -0.48 5.30
N TYR A 286 -2.22 -0.28 4.89
CA TYR A 286 -1.11 -0.04 5.82
C TYR A 286 -1.33 1.24 6.65
N TRP A 287 -1.58 2.36 5.97
CA TRP A 287 -1.74 3.65 6.63
C TRP A 287 -2.95 3.71 7.57
N ARG A 288 -3.98 2.93 7.32
CA ARG A 288 -5.15 2.79 8.19
C ARG A 288 -4.95 1.76 9.31
N GLY A 289 -3.77 1.19 9.45
CA GLY A 289 -3.44 0.21 10.48
C GLY A 289 -4.27 -1.07 10.39
N GLN A 290 -4.68 -1.47 9.18
CA GLN A 290 -5.44 -2.71 8.94
C GLN A 290 -4.51 -3.93 8.92
N ASP A 291 -5.11 -5.12 9.00
CA ASP A 291 -4.35 -6.37 9.00
C ASP A 291 -3.89 -6.76 7.59
N TYR A 292 -2.71 -7.34 7.52
CA TYR A 292 -2.17 -7.91 6.28
C TYR A 292 -1.19 -9.06 6.56
N ALA A 293 -1.13 -10.01 5.62
CA ALA A 293 -0.13 -11.07 5.60
C ALA A 293 0.97 -10.71 4.59
N GLY A 294 2.21 -10.69 5.05
CA GLY A 294 3.40 -10.55 4.20
C GLY A 294 4.05 -11.90 4.00
N ILE A 295 4.15 -12.33 2.76
CA ILE A 295 4.66 -13.63 2.34
C ILE A 295 6.00 -13.44 1.62
N GLY A 296 6.99 -14.26 1.97
CA GLY A 296 8.30 -14.21 1.32
C GLY A 296 9.42 -13.62 2.18
N PRO A 297 10.68 -13.70 1.70
CA PRO A 297 11.87 -13.35 2.50
C PRO A 297 11.91 -11.86 2.84
N GLY A 298 11.98 -11.55 4.14
CA GLY A 298 11.99 -10.17 4.65
C GLY A 298 10.64 -9.47 4.65
N ALA A 299 9.54 -10.17 4.34
CA ALA A 299 8.21 -9.61 4.46
C ALA A 299 7.80 -9.37 5.92
N HIS A 300 7.03 -8.32 6.16
CA HIS A 300 6.41 -8.03 7.44
C HIS A 300 4.91 -8.32 7.38
N SER A 301 4.30 -8.58 8.52
CA SER A 301 2.85 -8.77 8.64
C SER A 301 2.30 -8.07 9.88
N ARG A 302 1.03 -7.74 9.82
CA ARG A 302 0.23 -7.31 10.98
C ARG A 302 -1.06 -8.12 10.99
N ILE A 303 -1.26 -8.91 12.03
CA ILE A 303 -2.41 -9.82 12.16
C ILE A 303 -3.04 -9.65 13.53
N THR A 304 -4.31 -9.31 13.57
CA THR A 304 -5.10 -9.29 14.80
C THR A 304 -5.72 -10.66 15.05
N SER A 305 -5.36 -11.26 16.16
CA SER A 305 -5.85 -12.57 16.61
C SER A 305 -6.12 -12.54 18.10
N GLY A 306 -7.27 -13.06 18.54
CA GLY A 306 -7.65 -13.06 19.96
C GLY A 306 -7.78 -11.67 20.57
N GLY A 307 -8.00 -10.62 19.77
CA GLY A 307 -8.09 -9.23 20.21
C GLY A 307 -6.76 -8.51 20.36
N ALA A 308 -5.63 -9.17 20.12
CA ALA A 308 -4.30 -8.58 20.17
C ALA A 308 -3.68 -8.49 18.77
N LYS A 309 -2.96 -7.40 18.49
CA LYS A 309 -2.24 -7.20 17.25
C LYS A 309 -0.86 -7.84 17.35
N ARG A 310 -0.51 -8.63 16.34
CA ARG A 310 0.80 -9.29 16.23
C ARG A 310 1.60 -8.67 15.11
N ALA A 311 2.86 -8.39 15.38
CA ALA A 311 3.87 -7.97 14.40
C ALA A 311 4.75 -9.17 14.06
N LEU A 312 4.74 -9.57 12.78
CA LEU A 312 5.55 -10.69 12.32
C LEU A 312 6.55 -10.20 11.29
N SER A 313 7.75 -10.79 11.27
CA SER A 313 8.74 -10.56 10.21
C SER A 313 9.31 -11.88 9.73
N ALA A 314 9.63 -11.95 8.43
CA ALA A 314 10.26 -13.11 7.81
C ALA A 314 11.78 -12.93 7.70
N ILE A 315 12.50 -14.06 7.69
CA ILE A 315 13.95 -14.12 7.47
C ILE A 315 14.31 -13.39 6.18
N LYS A 316 15.27 -12.46 6.24
CA LYS A 316 15.66 -11.61 5.09
C LYS A 316 16.41 -12.39 4.00
N SER A 317 17.25 -13.37 4.37
CA SER A 317 17.97 -14.19 3.39
C SER A 317 17.00 -15.05 2.58
N PRO A 318 16.97 -14.97 1.24
CA PRO A 318 16.05 -15.76 0.43
C PRO A 318 16.21 -17.25 0.59
N GLU A 319 17.45 -17.75 0.64
CA GLU A 319 17.74 -19.16 0.85
C GLU A 319 17.45 -19.62 2.29
N GLY A 320 17.74 -18.77 3.28
CA GLY A 320 17.42 -19.03 4.69
C GLY A 320 15.91 -19.10 4.89
N TRP A 321 15.16 -18.13 4.37
CA TRP A 321 13.69 -18.15 4.41
C TRP A 321 13.12 -19.43 3.78
N ARG A 322 13.56 -19.76 2.55
CA ARG A 322 13.09 -20.96 1.86
C ARG A 322 13.38 -22.22 2.64
N ALA A 323 14.60 -22.38 3.18
CA ALA A 323 14.96 -23.55 3.97
C ALA A 323 14.09 -23.72 5.22
N GLU A 324 13.75 -22.62 5.91
CA GLU A 324 12.85 -22.66 7.05
C GLU A 324 11.40 -22.97 6.64
N VAL A 325 10.92 -22.43 5.54
CA VAL A 325 9.59 -22.79 4.99
C VAL A 325 9.55 -24.28 4.64
N GLU A 326 10.58 -24.82 3.99
CA GLU A 326 10.69 -26.24 3.67
C GLU A 326 10.72 -27.13 4.92
N ALA A 327 11.30 -26.65 6.02
CA ALA A 327 11.40 -27.39 7.28
C ALA A 327 10.13 -27.25 8.15
N ARG A 328 9.65 -26.01 8.37
CA ARG A 328 8.61 -25.68 9.36
C ARG A 328 7.27 -25.24 8.77
N GLY A 329 7.18 -25.00 7.47
CA GLY A 329 5.99 -24.46 6.80
C GLY A 329 5.93 -22.94 6.76
N HIS A 330 6.83 -22.21 7.40
CA HIS A 330 6.94 -20.75 7.38
C HIS A 330 8.38 -20.29 7.58
N GLY A 331 8.72 -19.12 7.07
CA GLY A 331 10.04 -18.50 7.22
C GLY A 331 10.06 -17.34 8.22
N LEU A 332 9.23 -17.36 9.26
CA LEU A 332 9.18 -16.30 10.27
C LEU A 332 10.48 -16.27 11.09
N ASP A 333 11.02 -15.07 11.24
CA ASP A 333 12.15 -14.71 12.09
C ASP A 333 11.66 -14.20 13.46
N SER A 334 10.61 -13.35 13.46
CA SER A 334 9.97 -12.86 14.67
C SER A 334 8.45 -12.95 14.60
N ASP A 335 7.83 -13.06 15.76
CA ASP A 335 6.38 -13.10 15.98
C ASP A 335 6.09 -12.52 17.37
N GLU A 336 5.78 -11.25 17.42
CA GLU A 336 5.63 -10.49 18.65
C GLU A 336 4.20 -9.97 18.80
N THR A 337 3.63 -10.11 19.99
CA THR A 337 2.35 -9.48 20.31
C THR A 337 2.61 -8.06 20.78
N LEU A 338 2.04 -7.09 20.06
CA LEU A 338 2.14 -5.70 20.46
C LEU A 338 1.33 -5.43 21.73
N SER A 339 1.87 -4.65 22.64
CA SER A 339 1.11 -4.04 23.72
C SER A 339 0.06 -3.06 23.13
N ALA A 340 -0.93 -2.69 23.94
CA ALA A 340 -1.92 -1.69 23.51
C ALA A 340 -1.28 -0.34 23.17
N GLU A 341 -0.24 0.06 23.93
CA GLU A 341 0.52 1.28 23.71
C GLU A 341 1.29 1.24 22.38
N GLU A 342 2.06 0.18 22.12
CA GLU A 342 2.78 -0.01 20.85
C GLU A 342 1.84 -0.04 19.64
N ALA A 343 0.67 -0.68 19.78
CA ALA A 343 -0.33 -0.71 18.72
C ALA A 343 -0.98 0.65 18.47
N ALA A 344 -1.18 1.47 19.53
CA ALA A 344 -1.69 2.83 19.42
C ALA A 344 -0.66 3.77 18.78
N ASP A 345 0.60 3.67 19.19
CA ASP A 345 1.71 4.44 18.61
C ASP A 345 1.91 4.11 17.14
N GLU A 346 1.85 2.82 16.76
CA GLU A 346 1.89 2.41 15.36
C GLU A 346 0.71 3.00 14.56
N TYR A 347 -0.51 2.94 15.12
CA TYR A 347 -1.69 3.50 14.46
C TYR A 347 -1.61 5.02 14.31
N LEU A 348 -1.08 5.73 15.31
CA LEU A 348 -0.81 7.17 15.26
C LEU A 348 0.24 7.50 14.19
N LEU A 349 1.38 6.78 14.21
CA LEU A 349 2.47 6.92 13.25
C LEU A 349 2.01 6.77 11.81
N MET A 350 1.19 5.76 11.54
CA MET A 350 0.68 5.44 10.21
C MET A 350 -0.43 6.41 9.80
N GLY A 351 -1.41 6.63 10.66
CA GLY A 351 -2.61 7.40 10.34
C GLY A 351 -2.37 8.88 10.10
N LEU A 352 -1.41 9.51 10.80
CA LEU A 352 -1.07 10.92 10.57
C LEU A 352 -0.37 11.19 9.22
N ARG A 353 0.10 10.15 8.54
CA ARG A 353 0.63 10.28 7.18
C ARG A 353 -0.46 10.45 6.12
N LEU A 354 -1.68 10.00 6.41
CA LEU A 354 -2.83 10.16 5.53
C LEU A 354 -3.33 11.62 5.49
N SER A 355 -3.78 12.06 4.33
CA SER A 355 -4.47 13.35 4.18
C SER A 355 -5.79 13.38 4.93
N GLU A 356 -6.49 12.25 4.99
CA GLU A 356 -7.72 12.09 5.76
C GLU A 356 -7.47 12.00 7.28
N GLY A 357 -6.22 11.83 7.70
CA GLY A 357 -5.85 11.65 9.10
C GLY A 357 -6.29 10.31 9.68
N LEU A 358 -6.24 10.18 11.00
CA LEU A 358 -6.64 9.00 11.76
C LEU A 358 -7.98 9.19 12.49
N ASP A 359 -8.63 8.09 12.83
CA ASP A 359 -9.86 8.06 13.63
C ASP A 359 -9.50 8.05 15.12
N LEU A 360 -9.91 9.11 15.84
CA LEU A 360 -9.63 9.28 17.28
C LEU A 360 -10.36 8.25 18.14
N ALA A 361 -11.56 7.85 17.75
CA ALA A 361 -12.31 6.83 18.50
C ALA A 361 -11.64 5.45 18.37
N ARG A 362 -11.11 5.12 17.18
CA ARG A 362 -10.33 3.90 16.98
C ARG A 362 -9.03 3.94 17.78
N LEU A 363 -8.30 5.06 17.78
CA LEU A 363 -7.08 5.22 18.59
C LEU A 363 -7.37 4.97 20.06
N ALA A 364 -8.38 5.64 20.62
CA ALA A 364 -8.80 5.46 22.01
C ALA A 364 -9.27 4.02 22.33
N ALA A 365 -9.83 3.32 21.35
CA ALA A 365 -10.24 1.91 21.53
C ALA A 365 -9.06 0.94 21.59
N ILE A 366 -7.90 1.31 21.05
CA ILE A 366 -6.70 0.46 21.05
C ILE A 366 -6.04 0.44 22.44
N ASP A 367 -5.82 1.61 23.06
CA ASP A 367 -5.07 1.73 24.32
C ASP A 367 -5.95 2.12 25.53
N GLY A 368 -7.19 2.51 25.29
CA GLY A 368 -8.15 2.95 26.32
C GLY A 368 -7.91 4.35 26.85
N ARG A 369 -6.91 5.11 26.37
CA ARG A 369 -6.52 6.43 26.88
C ARG A 369 -6.81 7.55 25.89
N GLY A 370 -6.43 7.39 24.64
CA GLY A 370 -6.44 8.46 23.65
C GLY A 370 -5.28 9.44 23.82
N LEU A 371 -5.34 10.59 23.12
CA LEU A 371 -4.30 11.61 23.12
C LEU A 371 -4.45 12.60 24.28
N ASP A 372 -3.33 13.18 24.72
CA ASP A 372 -3.32 14.29 25.68
C ASP A 372 -3.98 15.55 25.08
N GLU A 373 -5.12 15.93 25.63
CA GLU A 373 -5.91 17.08 25.14
C GLU A 373 -5.17 18.42 25.25
N THR A 374 -4.26 18.57 26.21
CA THR A 374 -3.47 19.81 26.36
C THR A 374 -2.48 19.96 25.22
N ARG A 375 -1.75 18.89 24.90
CA ARG A 375 -0.81 18.84 23.76
C ARG A 375 -1.55 19.02 22.45
N LEU A 376 -2.64 18.29 22.28
CA LEU A 376 -3.44 18.34 21.05
C LEU A 376 -3.98 19.75 20.80
N SER A 377 -4.55 20.41 21.81
CA SER A 377 -5.03 21.81 21.72
C SER A 377 -3.89 22.79 21.42
N ALA A 378 -2.69 22.55 21.95
CA ALA A 378 -1.52 23.38 21.65
C ALA A 378 -1.10 23.24 20.17
N LEU A 379 -1.09 22.03 19.62
CA LEU A 379 -0.77 21.78 18.22
C LEU A 379 -1.84 22.34 17.26
N GLU A 380 -3.12 22.28 17.63
CA GLU A 380 -4.20 22.94 16.91
C GLU A 380 -4.05 24.47 16.89
N SER A 381 -3.73 25.07 18.04
CA SER A 381 -3.52 26.53 18.15
C SER A 381 -2.33 27.01 17.30
N GLN A 382 -1.33 26.16 17.08
CA GLN A 382 -0.20 26.41 16.19
C GLN A 382 -0.53 26.13 14.70
N GLY A 383 -1.72 25.65 14.39
CA GLY A 383 -2.14 25.33 13.03
C GLY A 383 -1.41 24.11 12.44
N LEU A 384 -0.91 23.19 13.27
CA LEU A 384 -0.18 22.01 12.83
C LEU A 384 -1.09 20.79 12.61
N VAL A 385 -2.19 20.70 13.33
CA VAL A 385 -3.22 19.66 13.18
C VAL A 385 -4.61 20.27 13.12
N THR A 386 -5.56 19.50 12.61
CA THR A 386 -7.00 19.80 12.66
C THR A 386 -7.76 18.59 13.19
N ARG A 387 -8.83 18.87 13.97
CA ARG A 387 -9.81 17.85 14.36
C ARG A 387 -11.14 18.15 13.69
N GLU A 388 -11.60 17.23 12.87
CA GLU A 388 -12.85 17.38 12.16
C GLU A 388 -13.56 16.03 12.02
N GLY A 389 -14.84 15.95 12.34
CA GLY A 389 -15.62 14.72 12.21
C GLY A 389 -15.08 13.51 13.00
N GLY A 390 -14.40 13.74 14.15
CA GLY A 390 -13.78 12.65 14.93
C GLY A 390 -12.42 12.18 14.39
N ARG A 391 -11.89 12.86 13.36
CA ARG A 391 -10.57 12.55 12.79
C ARG A 391 -9.55 13.62 13.17
N LEU A 392 -8.30 13.19 13.31
CA LEU A 392 -7.13 14.05 13.51
C LEU A 392 -6.26 13.99 12.27
N ALA A 393 -6.03 15.12 11.63
CA ALA A 393 -5.17 15.21 10.44
C ALA A 393 -4.09 16.28 10.59
N ALA A 394 -2.90 16.02 10.04
CA ALA A 394 -1.86 17.02 9.91
C ALA A 394 -2.23 18.05 8.82
N THR A 395 -2.14 19.34 9.16
CA THR A 395 -2.30 20.42 8.17
C THR A 395 -1.14 20.42 7.16
N PRO A 396 -1.19 21.19 6.07
CA PRO A 396 -0.03 21.39 5.20
C PRO A 396 1.23 21.83 5.94
N SER A 397 1.09 22.69 6.96
CA SER A 397 2.20 23.11 7.82
C SER A 397 2.67 21.99 8.74
N GLY A 398 1.75 21.21 9.31
CA GLY A 398 2.06 20.07 10.16
C GLY A 398 2.80 18.95 9.40
N ARG A 399 2.48 18.74 8.11
CA ARG A 399 3.17 17.77 7.26
C ARG A 399 4.65 18.06 7.07
N LEU A 400 5.06 19.33 7.10
CA LEU A 400 6.47 19.71 7.01
C LEU A 400 7.28 19.31 8.25
N VAL A 401 6.63 19.10 9.37
CA VAL A 401 7.22 18.69 10.66
C VAL A 401 6.62 17.39 11.20
N LEU A 402 6.10 16.55 10.30
CA LEU A 402 5.26 15.40 10.64
C LEU A 402 5.91 14.45 11.65
N ASN A 403 7.19 14.11 11.48
CA ASN A 403 7.89 13.21 12.41
C ASN A 403 7.96 13.81 13.82
N ARG A 404 8.19 15.13 13.95
CA ARG A 404 8.18 15.82 15.24
C ARG A 404 6.78 15.83 15.86
N LEU A 405 5.77 16.09 15.04
CA LEU A 405 4.37 16.09 15.44
C LEU A 405 3.94 14.72 16.00
N ILE A 406 4.32 13.64 15.33
CA ILE A 406 4.05 12.27 15.78
C ILE A 406 4.70 12.03 17.15
N LEU A 407 5.97 12.38 17.32
CA LEU A 407 6.68 12.23 18.59
C LEU A 407 6.03 13.04 19.74
N GLU A 408 5.53 14.23 19.47
CA GLU A 408 4.84 15.04 20.47
C GLU A 408 3.49 14.46 20.90
N LEU A 409 2.83 13.71 20.00
CA LEU A 409 1.53 13.11 20.28
C LEU A 409 1.64 11.71 20.89
N ALA A 410 2.72 10.96 20.61
CA ALA A 410 3.01 9.64 21.19
C ALA A 410 3.60 9.71 22.59
N ALA A 411 4.15 10.86 23.02
CA ALA A 411 4.74 11.05 24.34
C ALA A 411 3.64 11.35 25.38
#